data_120b3e500fdd2a4841bf67c952f27ce2
#
_entry.id   120b3e500fdd2a4841bf67c952f27ce2
#
_cell.length_a   1.000
_cell.length_b   1.000
_cell.length_c   1.000
_cell.angle_alpha   90.00
_cell.angle_beta   90.00
_cell.angle_gamma   90.00
#
_symmetry.space_group_name_H-M   'P 1'
#
loop_
_entity.id
_entity.type
_entity.pdbx_description
1 polymer ?
#
loop_
_entity_poly.entity_id
_entity_poly.type
_entity_poly.pdbx_seq_one_letter_code
_entity_poly.pdbx_strand_id
1 'polypeptide(L)'
;MIPAVRILIVEDDTPLAAGLTQILRAEGHATDVMASGERALLALQQEKFDLAILDVGLPGIDGFEVLRRLRAAGQRMPVLLLTARDQVEERVRGLDLGADDYMPKPFAMQELAARVRALLRRAQAQTGPKIVHGPLTLDLVARRAFLDGEPLELAAREWSVLEVLLARVERIVSKDAIIQAVSSWGEELSPNAIEVYVSRLRAKLEPAGVRIRTVRGFGYMLEEYKGA
;
A
#
# COMPACT_ATOMS: atom_id res chain seq x y z
N MET A 1 -4.50 10.54 -4.24
CA MET A 1 -3.16 11.19 -4.21
C MET A 1 -2.27 10.34 -3.32
N ILE A 2 -1.08 9.94 -3.78
CA ILE A 2 -0.11 9.20 -2.95
C ILE A 2 0.52 10.22 -2.00
N PRO A 3 0.64 9.92 -0.68
CA PRO A 3 1.30 10.84 0.24
C PRO A 3 2.75 11.09 -0.16
N ALA A 4 3.29 12.24 0.20
CA ALA A 4 4.70 12.57 0.00
C ALA A 4 5.56 11.56 0.77
N VAL A 5 6.53 10.95 0.09
CA VAL A 5 7.45 9.95 0.64
C VAL A 5 8.88 10.34 0.34
N ARG A 6 9.84 9.73 1.03
CA ARG A 6 11.28 9.96 0.83
C ARG A 6 11.89 8.82 0.00
N ILE A 7 12.43 9.16 -1.16
CA ILE A 7 12.98 8.21 -2.15
C ILE A 7 14.49 8.35 -2.22
N LEU A 8 15.20 7.24 -2.07
CA LEU A 8 16.64 7.17 -2.31
C LEU A 8 16.90 6.86 -3.78
N ILE A 9 17.70 7.67 -4.45
CA ILE A 9 18.18 7.45 -5.82
C ILE A 9 19.67 7.12 -5.73
N VAL A 10 20.06 5.95 -6.22
CA VAL A 10 21.47 5.52 -6.26
C VAL A 10 21.86 5.36 -7.73
N GLU A 11 22.56 6.37 -8.24
CA GLU A 11 22.88 6.52 -9.66
C GLU A 11 24.14 7.40 -9.78
N ASP A 12 25.14 6.95 -10.50
CA ASP A 12 26.41 7.68 -10.70
C ASP A 12 26.36 8.62 -11.90
N ASP A 13 25.46 8.38 -12.87
CA ASP A 13 25.19 9.30 -13.96
C ASP A 13 24.43 10.53 -13.45
N THR A 14 25.14 11.66 -13.30
CA THR A 14 24.59 12.92 -12.78
C THR A 14 23.39 13.45 -13.58
N PRO A 15 23.43 13.50 -14.93
CA PRO A 15 22.27 13.87 -15.75
C PRO A 15 21.02 13.00 -15.49
N LEU A 16 21.18 11.69 -15.42
CA LEU A 16 20.09 10.78 -15.15
C LEU A 16 19.53 10.97 -13.74
N ALA A 17 20.41 11.04 -12.74
CA ALA A 17 20.01 11.32 -11.35
C ALA A 17 19.23 12.64 -11.21
N ALA A 18 19.67 13.69 -11.93
CA ALA A 18 18.95 14.97 -11.97
C ALA A 18 17.56 14.84 -12.60
N GLY A 19 17.43 14.11 -13.71
CA GLY A 19 16.13 13.85 -14.36
C GLY A 19 15.19 13.07 -13.46
N LEU A 20 15.67 12.02 -12.77
CA LEU A 20 14.90 11.25 -11.78
C LEU A 20 14.43 12.14 -10.63
N THR A 21 15.33 12.96 -10.09
CA THR A 21 15.01 13.92 -9.02
C THR A 21 13.92 14.88 -9.45
N GLN A 22 14.03 15.44 -10.64
CA GLN A 22 13.06 16.42 -11.16
C GLN A 22 11.65 15.83 -11.27
N ILE A 23 11.50 14.64 -11.87
CA ILE A 23 10.17 14.05 -12.07
C ILE A 23 9.54 13.60 -10.74
N LEU A 24 10.31 13.04 -9.83
CA LEU A 24 9.79 12.58 -8.54
C LEU A 24 9.43 13.73 -7.61
N ARG A 25 10.20 14.82 -7.62
CA ARG A 25 9.84 16.05 -6.90
C ARG A 25 8.62 16.73 -7.47
N ALA A 26 8.43 16.71 -8.78
CA ALA A 26 7.20 17.21 -9.42
C ALA A 26 5.95 16.42 -8.99
N GLU A 27 6.10 15.14 -8.61
CA GLU A 27 5.04 14.32 -8.00
C GLU A 27 4.89 14.53 -6.49
N GLY A 28 5.70 15.41 -5.88
CA GLY A 28 5.61 15.77 -4.46
C GLY A 28 6.44 14.91 -3.52
N HIS A 29 7.38 14.10 -4.05
CA HIS A 29 8.25 13.24 -3.22
C HIS A 29 9.55 13.98 -2.83
N ALA A 30 10.08 13.66 -1.64
CA ALA A 30 11.45 14.05 -1.27
C ALA A 30 12.45 13.06 -1.87
N THR A 31 13.59 13.54 -2.34
CA THR A 31 14.61 12.70 -2.99
C THR A 31 15.99 12.99 -2.45
N ASP A 32 16.74 11.93 -2.16
CA ASP A 32 18.15 11.96 -1.82
C ASP A 32 18.93 11.18 -2.88
N VAL A 33 20.04 11.73 -3.36
CA VAL A 33 20.86 11.13 -4.42
C VAL A 33 22.20 10.67 -3.85
N MET A 34 22.57 9.43 -4.13
CA MET A 34 23.88 8.84 -3.81
C MET A 34 24.55 8.35 -5.09
N ALA A 35 25.80 8.72 -5.29
CA ALA A 35 26.54 8.37 -6.50
C ALA A 35 27.32 7.05 -6.39
N SER A 36 27.17 6.28 -5.31
CA SER A 36 27.80 4.96 -5.15
C SER A 36 27.04 4.07 -4.17
N GLY A 37 27.24 2.75 -4.31
CA GLY A 37 26.64 1.75 -3.43
C GLY A 37 27.07 1.90 -1.97
N GLU A 38 28.34 2.28 -1.71
CA GLU A 38 28.87 2.49 -0.36
C GLU A 38 28.14 3.64 0.34
N ARG A 39 27.95 4.77 -0.36
CA ARG A 39 27.20 5.92 0.19
C ARG A 39 25.74 5.58 0.43
N ALA A 40 25.15 4.83 -0.48
CA ALA A 40 23.77 4.35 -0.30
C ALA A 40 23.61 3.50 0.95
N LEU A 41 24.51 2.55 1.19
CA LEU A 41 24.50 1.70 2.37
C LEU A 41 24.65 2.50 3.67
N LEU A 42 25.51 3.53 3.69
CA LEU A 42 25.66 4.43 4.83
C LEU A 42 24.37 5.24 5.08
N ALA A 43 23.79 5.81 4.03
CA ALA A 43 22.53 6.56 4.15
C ALA A 43 21.39 5.68 4.67
N LEU A 44 21.28 4.44 4.20
CA LEU A 44 20.26 3.47 4.61
C LEU A 44 20.42 2.98 6.05
N GLN A 45 21.61 3.11 6.65
CA GLN A 45 21.83 2.84 8.07
C GLN A 45 21.41 4.00 8.97
N GLN A 46 21.49 5.24 8.48
CA GLN A 46 21.27 6.46 9.26
C GLN A 46 19.86 7.01 9.11
N GLU A 47 19.25 6.79 7.95
CA GLU A 47 17.99 7.41 7.56
C GLU A 47 16.98 6.38 7.08
N LYS A 48 15.69 6.72 7.17
CA LYS A 48 14.60 5.91 6.64
C LYS A 48 14.16 6.42 5.29
N PHE A 49 14.01 5.50 4.36
CA PHE A 49 13.47 5.75 3.03
C PHE A 49 12.25 4.85 2.79
N ASP A 50 11.32 5.33 1.97
CA ASP A 50 10.08 4.61 1.64
C ASP A 50 10.23 3.80 0.34
N LEU A 51 11.24 4.12 -0.50
CA LEU A 51 11.57 3.43 -1.74
C LEU A 51 13.03 3.73 -2.11
N ALA A 52 13.71 2.76 -2.73
CA ALA A 52 14.98 3.00 -3.39
C ALA A 52 14.87 2.73 -4.90
N ILE A 53 15.48 3.61 -5.69
CA ILE A 53 15.78 3.41 -7.10
C ILE A 53 17.28 3.17 -7.17
N LEU A 54 17.72 2.05 -7.72
CA LEU A 54 19.05 1.56 -7.59
C LEU A 54 19.60 1.11 -8.94
N ASP A 55 20.60 1.84 -9.45
CA ASP A 55 21.33 1.38 -10.63
C ASP A 55 22.14 0.13 -10.32
N VAL A 56 22.08 -0.85 -11.20
CA VAL A 56 22.88 -2.07 -11.13
C VAL A 56 24.34 -1.79 -11.49
N GLY A 57 24.59 -0.87 -12.42
CA GLY A 57 25.91 -0.57 -12.99
C GLY A 57 26.82 0.34 -12.16
N LEU A 58 26.58 0.47 -10.85
CA LEU A 58 27.36 1.36 -9.99
C LEU A 58 28.85 0.97 -9.91
N PRO A 59 29.75 1.94 -9.82
CA PRO A 59 31.17 1.66 -9.56
C PRO A 59 31.36 1.17 -8.11
N GLY A 60 32.33 0.26 -7.93
CA GLY A 60 32.63 -0.33 -6.62
C GLY A 60 31.62 -1.39 -6.22
N ILE A 61 30.78 -1.13 -5.23
CA ILE A 61 29.68 -2.00 -4.83
C ILE A 61 28.53 -1.81 -5.80
N ASP A 62 28.23 -2.85 -6.61
CA ASP A 62 27.15 -2.83 -7.58
C ASP A 62 25.75 -2.82 -6.92
N GLY A 63 24.71 -2.52 -7.71
CA GLY A 63 23.36 -2.45 -7.20
C GLY A 63 22.82 -3.77 -6.68
N PHE A 64 23.24 -4.91 -7.21
CA PHE A 64 22.85 -6.22 -6.69
C PHE A 64 23.41 -6.49 -5.30
N GLU A 65 24.66 -6.10 -5.06
CA GLU A 65 25.28 -6.25 -3.75
C GLU A 65 24.66 -5.30 -2.71
N VAL A 66 24.31 -4.06 -3.11
CA VAL A 66 23.55 -3.15 -2.25
C VAL A 66 22.20 -3.78 -1.86
N LEU A 67 21.44 -4.30 -2.84
CA LEU A 67 20.16 -4.96 -2.61
C LEU A 67 20.32 -6.18 -1.67
N ARG A 68 21.29 -7.03 -1.92
CA ARG A 68 21.59 -8.21 -1.10
C ARG A 68 21.83 -7.82 0.37
N ARG A 69 22.63 -6.80 0.62
CA ARG A 69 22.92 -6.30 1.98
C ARG A 69 21.69 -5.71 2.64
N LEU A 70 20.86 -4.97 1.90
CA LEU A 70 19.59 -4.46 2.38
C LEU A 70 18.67 -5.59 2.87
N ARG A 71 18.51 -6.62 2.05
CA ARG A 71 17.65 -7.77 2.39
C ARG A 71 18.22 -8.59 3.54
N ALA A 72 19.53 -8.77 3.59
CA ALA A 72 20.22 -9.43 4.71
C ALA A 72 20.05 -8.67 6.04
N ALA A 73 19.96 -7.33 6.01
CA ALA A 73 19.65 -6.49 7.16
C ALA A 73 18.15 -6.46 7.54
N GLY A 74 17.30 -7.27 6.89
CA GLY A 74 15.86 -7.33 7.16
C GLY A 74 15.06 -6.14 6.62
N GLN A 75 15.65 -5.27 5.83
CA GLN A 75 14.97 -4.12 5.22
C GLN A 75 14.00 -4.59 4.13
N ARG A 76 12.73 -4.22 4.26
CA ARG A 76 11.65 -4.60 3.32
C ARG A 76 11.18 -3.43 2.44
N MET A 77 11.90 -2.33 2.49
CA MET A 77 11.62 -1.19 1.62
C MET A 77 11.60 -1.62 0.15
N PRO A 78 10.63 -1.17 -0.67
CA PRO A 78 10.59 -1.50 -2.08
C PRO A 78 11.82 -0.95 -2.82
N VAL A 79 12.35 -1.77 -3.72
CA VAL A 79 13.52 -1.44 -4.55
C VAL A 79 13.16 -1.63 -6.02
N LEU A 80 13.33 -0.55 -6.80
CA LEU A 80 13.31 -0.55 -8.26
C LEU A 80 14.73 -0.61 -8.78
N LEU A 81 15.10 -1.68 -9.48
CA LEU A 81 16.40 -1.79 -10.12
C LEU A 81 16.39 -1.11 -11.50
N LEU A 82 17.40 -0.32 -11.79
CA LEU A 82 17.71 0.19 -13.13
C LEU A 82 18.92 -0.55 -13.69
N THR A 83 18.92 -0.91 -14.97
CA THR A 83 20.00 -1.65 -15.56
C THR A 83 20.18 -1.34 -17.04
N ALA A 84 21.43 -1.33 -17.49
CA ALA A 84 21.77 -1.20 -18.91
C ALA A 84 21.62 -2.51 -19.69
N ARG A 85 21.35 -3.62 -19.02
CA ARG A 85 21.37 -4.97 -19.62
C ARG A 85 19.98 -5.57 -19.66
N ASP A 86 19.54 -5.89 -20.88
CA ASP A 86 18.23 -6.52 -21.17
C ASP A 86 18.31 -8.06 -21.10
N GLN A 87 19.31 -8.62 -20.40
CA GLN A 87 19.47 -10.06 -20.27
C GLN A 87 18.50 -10.63 -19.26
N VAL A 88 17.78 -11.69 -19.67
CA VAL A 88 16.77 -12.37 -18.83
C VAL A 88 17.38 -12.86 -17.52
N GLU A 89 18.65 -13.30 -17.56
CA GLU A 89 19.40 -13.80 -16.40
C GLU A 89 19.59 -12.75 -15.32
N GLU A 90 19.85 -11.50 -15.68
CA GLU A 90 19.99 -10.39 -14.70
C GLU A 90 18.65 -9.99 -14.08
N ARG A 91 17.57 -10.05 -14.87
CA ARG A 91 16.22 -9.84 -14.34
C ARG A 91 15.84 -10.89 -13.30
N VAL A 92 16.07 -12.16 -13.63
CA VAL A 92 15.84 -13.27 -12.71
C VAL A 92 16.68 -13.09 -11.46
N ARG A 93 17.99 -12.81 -11.60
CA ARG A 93 18.88 -12.56 -10.47
C ARG A 93 18.38 -11.42 -9.57
N GLY A 94 17.94 -10.29 -10.13
CA GLY A 94 17.44 -9.16 -9.39
C GLY A 94 16.19 -9.50 -8.58
N LEU A 95 15.25 -10.23 -9.19
CA LEU A 95 14.02 -10.68 -8.54
C LEU A 95 14.33 -11.72 -7.44
N ASP A 96 15.22 -12.67 -7.68
CA ASP A 96 15.64 -13.67 -6.69
C ASP A 96 16.35 -13.03 -5.48
N LEU A 97 17.09 -11.93 -5.69
CA LEU A 97 17.68 -11.12 -4.62
C LEU A 97 16.65 -10.28 -3.86
N GLY A 98 15.39 -10.26 -4.30
CA GLY A 98 14.30 -9.56 -3.63
C GLY A 98 14.07 -8.13 -4.10
N ALA A 99 14.38 -7.80 -5.36
CA ALA A 99 13.89 -6.57 -5.98
C ALA A 99 12.36 -6.65 -6.18
N ASP A 100 11.70 -5.51 -6.05
CA ASP A 100 10.24 -5.42 -6.18
C ASP A 100 9.80 -5.08 -7.61
N ASP A 101 10.67 -4.46 -8.40
CA ASP A 101 10.51 -4.24 -9.83
C ASP A 101 11.88 -3.99 -10.49
N TYR A 102 11.88 -4.00 -11.80
CA TYR A 102 13.06 -3.92 -12.65
C TYR A 102 12.75 -3.08 -13.90
N MET A 103 13.72 -2.25 -14.33
CA MET A 103 13.55 -1.37 -15.48
C MET A 103 14.82 -1.28 -16.31
N PRO A 104 14.79 -1.70 -17.59
CA PRO A 104 15.94 -1.59 -18.49
C PRO A 104 16.16 -0.15 -18.95
N LYS A 105 17.40 0.28 -19.05
CA LYS A 105 17.83 1.51 -19.70
C LYS A 105 18.01 1.24 -21.21
N PRO A 106 17.57 2.16 -22.12
CA PRO A 106 16.91 3.44 -21.84
C PRO A 106 15.42 3.30 -21.56
N PHE A 107 14.89 4.19 -20.72
CA PHE A 107 13.48 4.21 -20.35
C PHE A 107 12.85 5.60 -20.44
N ALA A 108 11.54 5.65 -20.52
CA ALA A 108 10.80 6.91 -20.41
C ALA A 108 10.63 7.30 -18.94
N MET A 109 10.88 8.58 -18.60
CA MET A 109 10.71 9.09 -17.24
C MET A 109 9.28 8.92 -16.71
N GLN A 110 8.29 9.00 -17.58
CA GLN A 110 6.87 8.78 -17.25
C GLN A 110 6.59 7.33 -16.86
N GLU A 111 7.26 6.35 -17.49
CA GLU A 111 7.15 4.95 -17.13
C GLU A 111 7.75 4.69 -15.75
N LEU A 112 8.96 5.24 -15.48
CA LEU A 112 9.57 5.15 -14.17
C LEU A 112 8.66 5.72 -13.08
N ALA A 113 8.11 6.91 -13.26
CA ALA A 113 7.17 7.51 -12.33
C ALA A 113 5.94 6.63 -12.08
N ALA A 114 5.38 6.00 -13.12
CA ALA A 114 4.27 5.08 -12.99
C ALA A 114 4.62 3.83 -12.16
N ARG A 115 5.82 3.26 -12.35
CA ARG A 115 6.33 2.12 -11.58
C ARG A 115 6.57 2.48 -10.12
N VAL A 116 7.18 3.65 -9.86
CA VAL A 116 7.39 4.17 -8.50
C VAL A 116 6.04 4.31 -7.78
N ARG A 117 5.03 4.91 -8.41
CA ARG A 117 3.68 5.00 -7.84
C ARG A 117 3.07 3.62 -7.55
N ALA A 118 3.29 2.64 -8.42
CA ALA A 118 2.79 1.28 -8.22
C ALA A 118 3.49 0.59 -7.03
N LEU A 119 4.81 0.74 -6.90
CA LEU A 119 5.60 0.19 -5.79
C LEU A 119 5.20 0.81 -4.45
N LEU A 120 5.11 2.14 -4.39
CA LEU A 120 4.68 2.86 -3.18
C LEU A 120 3.27 2.45 -2.74
N ARG A 121 2.35 2.31 -3.68
CA ARG A 121 1.00 1.82 -3.39
C ARG A 121 1.00 0.39 -2.82
N ARG A 122 1.83 -0.52 -3.36
CA ARG A 122 1.97 -1.89 -2.83
C ARG A 122 2.58 -1.90 -1.43
N ALA A 123 3.62 -1.09 -1.19
CA ALA A 123 4.26 -0.98 0.13
C ALA A 123 3.31 -0.40 1.18
N GLN A 124 2.55 0.62 0.83
CA GLN A 124 1.53 1.20 1.71
C GLN A 124 0.40 0.19 2.01
N ALA A 125 0.03 -0.63 1.05
CA ALA A 125 -0.94 -1.72 1.26
C ALA A 125 -0.44 -2.76 2.27
N GLN A 126 0.88 -2.96 2.38
CA GLN A 126 1.48 -3.87 3.38
C GLN A 126 1.66 -3.23 4.76
N THR A 127 1.80 -1.90 4.84
CA THR A 127 2.09 -1.15 6.07
C THR A 127 1.00 -0.13 6.45
N GLY A 128 -0.02 0.02 5.61
CA GLY A 128 -1.14 0.94 5.84
C GLY A 128 -1.95 0.60 7.09
N PRO A 129 -2.72 1.56 7.61
CA PRO A 129 -3.57 1.30 8.76
C PRO A 129 -4.55 0.18 8.45
N LYS A 130 -4.40 -0.92 9.19
CA LYS A 130 -5.33 -2.03 9.15
C LYS A 130 -6.24 -1.93 10.37
N ILE A 131 -7.53 -2.10 10.14
CA ILE A 131 -8.48 -2.29 11.24
C ILE A 131 -8.62 -3.79 11.42
N VAL A 132 -8.26 -4.28 12.60
CA VAL A 132 -8.44 -5.68 12.99
C VAL A 132 -9.57 -5.76 14.01
N HIS A 133 -10.56 -6.62 13.75
CA HIS A 133 -11.70 -6.86 14.62
C HIS A 133 -12.02 -8.36 14.66
N GLY A 134 -11.42 -9.06 15.61
CA GLY A 134 -11.43 -10.51 15.65
C GLY A 134 -10.82 -11.12 14.38
N PRO A 135 -11.54 -12.01 13.67
CA PRO A 135 -11.07 -12.63 12.44
C PRO A 135 -11.09 -11.68 11.23
N LEU A 136 -11.76 -10.53 11.34
CA LEU A 136 -11.90 -9.55 10.26
C LEU A 136 -10.71 -8.59 10.24
N THR A 137 -10.08 -8.44 9.09
CA THR A 137 -9.03 -7.44 8.83
C THR A 137 -9.40 -6.59 7.62
N LEU A 138 -9.45 -5.28 7.78
CA LEU A 138 -9.59 -4.32 6.67
C LEU A 138 -8.27 -3.58 6.45
N ASP A 139 -7.73 -3.69 5.25
CA ASP A 139 -6.64 -2.86 4.75
C ASP A 139 -7.23 -1.62 4.09
N LEU A 140 -7.17 -0.48 4.78
CA LEU A 140 -7.82 0.76 4.33
C LEU A 140 -7.15 1.37 3.10
N VAL A 141 -5.86 1.11 2.90
CA VAL A 141 -5.09 1.66 1.77
C VAL A 141 -5.28 0.81 0.53
N ALA A 142 -5.10 -0.52 0.66
CA ALA A 142 -5.32 -1.44 -0.45
C ALA A 142 -6.80 -1.66 -0.78
N ARG A 143 -7.72 -1.22 0.10
CA ARG A 143 -9.16 -1.51 0.05
C ARG A 143 -9.44 -2.99 -0.10
N ARG A 144 -8.79 -3.78 0.74
CA ARG A 144 -8.94 -5.24 0.81
C ARG A 144 -9.44 -5.65 2.19
N ALA A 145 -10.39 -6.58 2.20
CA ALA A 145 -10.88 -7.21 3.41
C ALA A 145 -10.43 -8.68 3.45
N PHE A 146 -10.17 -9.17 4.66
CA PHE A 146 -9.84 -10.56 4.92
C PHE A 146 -10.66 -11.05 6.11
N LEU A 147 -11.09 -12.30 6.06
CA LEU A 147 -11.79 -12.98 7.14
C LEU A 147 -11.04 -14.29 7.42
N ASP A 148 -10.54 -14.47 8.65
CA ASP A 148 -9.64 -15.58 9.02
C ASP A 148 -8.40 -15.69 8.10
N GLY A 149 -7.91 -14.55 7.59
CA GLY A 149 -6.76 -14.51 6.67
C GLY A 149 -7.10 -14.73 5.20
N GLU A 150 -8.31 -15.22 4.88
CA GLU A 150 -8.78 -15.43 3.51
C GLU A 150 -9.38 -14.15 2.92
N PRO A 151 -9.20 -13.87 1.63
CA PRO A 151 -9.77 -12.70 0.98
C PRO A 151 -11.30 -12.67 1.08
N LEU A 152 -11.85 -11.54 1.56
CA LEU A 152 -13.27 -11.28 1.64
C LEU A 152 -13.68 -10.26 0.58
N GLU A 153 -14.46 -10.67 -0.39
CA GLU A 153 -14.97 -9.76 -1.42
C GLU A 153 -16.12 -8.91 -0.88
N LEU A 154 -15.94 -7.60 -0.91
CA LEU A 154 -16.93 -6.60 -0.55
C LEU A 154 -17.23 -5.68 -1.73
N ALA A 155 -18.51 -5.46 -2.03
CA ALA A 155 -18.90 -4.40 -2.93
C ALA A 155 -18.55 -3.02 -2.33
N ALA A 156 -18.36 -1.99 -3.16
CA ALA A 156 -17.93 -0.66 -2.71
C ALA A 156 -18.83 -0.09 -1.59
N ARG A 157 -20.14 -0.31 -1.66
CA ARG A 157 -21.10 0.15 -0.64
C ARG A 157 -21.06 -0.69 0.65
N GLU A 158 -20.86 -2.00 0.53
CA GLU A 158 -20.64 -2.88 1.69
C GLU A 158 -19.38 -2.48 2.45
N TRP A 159 -18.30 -2.18 1.72
CA TRP A 159 -17.06 -1.66 2.28
C TRP A 159 -17.31 -0.40 3.10
N SER A 160 -17.95 0.62 2.50
CA SER A 160 -18.17 1.91 3.17
C SER A 160 -19.05 1.77 4.41
N VAL A 161 -20.09 0.94 4.39
CA VAL A 161 -20.93 0.66 5.56
C VAL A 161 -20.11 -0.02 6.66
N LEU A 162 -19.30 -1.01 6.31
CA LEU A 162 -18.47 -1.75 7.26
C LEU A 162 -17.41 -0.86 7.89
N GLU A 163 -16.77 0.00 7.12
CA GLU A 163 -15.76 0.97 7.60
C GLU A 163 -16.36 1.93 8.64
N VAL A 164 -17.58 2.44 8.39
CA VAL A 164 -18.29 3.32 9.33
C VAL A 164 -18.63 2.61 10.64
N LEU A 165 -19.01 1.34 10.57
CA LEU A 165 -19.34 0.53 11.75
C LEU A 165 -18.08 0.17 12.55
N LEU A 166 -17.00 -0.21 11.88
CA LEU A 166 -15.71 -0.53 12.51
C LEU A 166 -15.06 0.68 13.20
N ALA A 167 -15.25 1.88 12.65
CA ALA A 167 -14.80 3.10 13.32
C ALA A 167 -15.54 3.38 14.65
N ARG A 168 -16.64 2.66 14.94
CA ARG A 168 -17.53 2.90 16.08
C ARG A 168 -18.02 1.61 16.70
N VAL A 169 -17.12 0.65 16.93
CA VAL A 169 -17.44 -0.62 17.60
C VAL A 169 -18.14 -0.35 18.93
N GLU A 170 -19.15 -1.13 19.29
CA GLU A 170 -20.00 -0.99 20.49
C GLU A 170 -20.81 0.33 20.56
N ARG A 171 -20.82 1.12 19.49
CA ARG A 171 -21.63 2.33 19.41
C ARG A 171 -22.73 2.19 18.36
N ILE A 172 -23.90 2.74 18.68
CA ILE A 172 -25.03 2.78 17.73
C ILE A 172 -24.72 3.81 16.66
N VAL A 173 -24.80 3.40 15.39
CA VAL A 173 -24.71 4.27 14.23
C VAL A 173 -26.08 4.36 13.58
N SER A 174 -26.65 5.56 13.52
CA SER A 174 -27.96 5.77 12.91
C SER A 174 -27.93 5.49 11.40
N LYS A 175 -29.07 5.12 10.83
CA LYS A 175 -29.19 4.94 9.37
C LYS A 175 -28.80 6.20 8.63
N ASP A 176 -29.18 7.38 9.11
CA ASP A 176 -28.85 8.67 8.49
C ASP A 176 -27.35 8.94 8.52
N ALA A 177 -26.66 8.61 9.62
CA ALA A 177 -25.21 8.74 9.71
C ALA A 177 -24.48 7.81 8.73
N ILE A 178 -25.00 6.58 8.52
CA ILE A 178 -24.48 5.67 7.50
C ILE A 178 -24.74 6.24 6.10
N ILE A 179 -25.97 6.69 5.83
CA ILE A 179 -26.34 7.30 4.55
C ILE A 179 -25.40 8.47 4.24
N GLN A 180 -25.21 9.41 5.16
CA GLN A 180 -24.32 10.55 4.97
C GLN A 180 -22.87 10.13 4.65
N ALA A 181 -22.35 9.13 5.36
CA ALA A 181 -21.00 8.64 5.14
C ALA A 181 -20.82 7.92 3.78
N VAL A 182 -21.90 7.30 3.27
CA VAL A 182 -21.89 6.52 2.03
C VAL A 182 -22.35 7.34 0.82
N SER A 183 -23.17 8.39 1.03
CA SER A 183 -23.69 9.29 -0.02
C SER A 183 -22.68 10.32 -0.56
N SER A 184 -21.46 10.44 0.03
CA SER A 184 -20.41 11.32 -0.48
C SER A 184 -19.99 11.01 -1.94
N TRP A 185 -20.61 10.05 -2.58
CA TRP A 185 -20.41 9.59 -3.95
C TRP A 185 -21.52 10.03 -4.93
N GLY A 186 -22.36 11.00 -4.56
CA GLY A 186 -23.27 11.67 -5.49
C GLY A 186 -24.58 10.97 -5.81
N GLU A 187 -24.95 9.93 -5.07
CA GLU A 187 -26.27 9.27 -5.22
C GLU A 187 -27.04 9.30 -3.89
N GLU A 188 -28.29 9.73 -3.94
CA GLU A 188 -29.21 9.61 -2.81
C GLU A 188 -29.53 8.13 -2.52
N LEU A 189 -29.04 7.64 -1.37
CA LEU A 189 -29.35 6.30 -0.90
C LEU A 189 -30.65 6.31 -0.09
N SER A 190 -31.57 5.41 -0.44
CA SER A 190 -32.75 5.20 0.38
C SER A 190 -32.41 4.46 1.69
N PRO A 191 -33.15 4.68 2.79
CA PRO A 191 -32.96 3.92 4.04
C PRO A 191 -33.03 2.40 3.86
N ASN A 192 -33.83 1.92 2.90
CA ASN A 192 -33.94 0.49 2.58
C ASN A 192 -32.66 -0.08 1.94
N ALA A 193 -31.88 0.74 1.22
CA ALA A 193 -30.60 0.29 0.66
C ALA A 193 -29.59 -0.10 1.75
N ILE A 194 -29.57 0.61 2.88
CA ILE A 194 -28.69 0.29 4.01
C ILE A 194 -29.05 -1.07 4.62
N GLU A 195 -30.34 -1.40 4.70
CA GLU A 195 -30.77 -2.72 5.20
C GLU A 195 -30.26 -3.86 4.33
N VAL A 196 -30.26 -3.65 3.00
CA VAL A 196 -29.73 -4.65 2.05
C VAL A 196 -28.21 -4.82 2.24
N TYR A 197 -27.44 -3.72 2.40
CA TYR A 197 -26.00 -3.81 2.61
C TYR A 197 -25.66 -4.47 3.95
N VAL A 198 -26.38 -4.13 5.02
CA VAL A 198 -26.22 -4.76 6.33
C VAL A 198 -26.57 -6.25 6.28
N SER A 199 -27.64 -6.62 5.58
CA SER A 199 -28.03 -8.03 5.39
C SER A 199 -26.93 -8.82 4.67
N ARG A 200 -26.35 -8.26 3.59
CA ARG A 200 -25.24 -8.89 2.86
C ARG A 200 -23.97 -9.00 3.70
N LEU A 201 -23.65 -7.98 4.47
CA LEU A 201 -22.51 -8.00 5.40
C LEU A 201 -22.70 -9.08 6.46
N ARG A 202 -23.89 -9.21 7.05
CA ARG A 202 -24.20 -10.28 8.01
C ARG A 202 -23.96 -11.66 7.42
N ALA A 203 -24.49 -11.92 6.23
CA ALA A 203 -24.31 -13.20 5.55
C ALA A 203 -22.82 -13.57 5.36
N LYS A 204 -21.94 -12.57 5.21
CA LYS A 204 -20.51 -12.76 5.04
C LYS A 204 -19.72 -12.86 6.35
N LEU A 205 -20.14 -12.13 7.40
CA LEU A 205 -19.35 -11.91 8.62
C LEU A 205 -19.81 -12.76 9.80
N GLU A 206 -21.14 -13.02 9.94
CA GLU A 206 -21.68 -13.78 11.06
C GLU A 206 -21.18 -15.22 11.18
N PRO A 207 -20.89 -15.95 10.06
CA PRO A 207 -20.29 -17.29 10.16
C PRO A 207 -18.96 -17.32 10.90
N ALA A 208 -18.19 -16.21 10.86
CA ALA A 208 -16.91 -16.05 11.59
C ALA A 208 -17.09 -15.32 12.94
N GLY A 209 -18.31 -15.16 13.44
CA GLY A 209 -18.60 -14.57 14.75
C GLY A 209 -18.61 -13.03 14.80
N VAL A 210 -18.39 -12.34 13.67
CA VAL A 210 -18.47 -10.86 13.61
C VAL A 210 -19.93 -10.45 13.44
N ARG A 211 -20.50 -9.80 14.45
CA ARG A 211 -21.95 -9.54 14.53
C ARG A 211 -22.30 -8.07 14.35
N ILE A 212 -23.27 -7.81 13.48
CA ILE A 212 -23.88 -6.48 13.32
C ILE A 212 -25.31 -6.54 13.90
N ARG A 213 -25.52 -5.93 15.07
CA ARG A 213 -26.82 -5.89 15.73
C ARG A 213 -27.70 -4.75 15.23
N THR A 214 -28.98 -5.01 15.01
CA THR A 214 -29.97 -3.94 14.79
C THR A 214 -30.48 -3.44 16.15
N VAL A 215 -30.37 -2.14 16.37
CA VAL A 215 -31.00 -1.45 17.51
C VAL A 215 -32.25 -0.75 16.99
N ARG A 216 -33.41 -1.38 17.24
CA ARG A 216 -34.69 -0.91 16.70
C ARG A 216 -34.96 0.55 17.01
N GLY A 217 -35.30 1.33 15.98
CA GLY A 217 -35.54 2.78 16.08
C GLY A 217 -34.27 3.65 16.10
N PHE A 218 -33.06 3.08 16.28
CA PHE A 218 -31.82 3.84 16.43
C PHE A 218 -30.78 3.58 15.31
N GLY A 219 -30.69 2.35 14.80
CA GLY A 219 -29.73 2.02 13.73
C GLY A 219 -29.03 0.67 13.93
N TYR A 220 -27.73 0.64 13.65
CA TYR A 220 -26.90 -0.56 13.69
C TYR A 220 -25.71 -0.38 14.61
N MET A 221 -25.22 -1.49 15.16
CA MET A 221 -24.05 -1.54 16.03
C MET A 221 -23.21 -2.77 15.66
N LEU A 222 -21.93 -2.59 15.42
CA LEU A 222 -20.98 -3.70 15.35
C LEU A 222 -20.61 -4.08 16.77
N GLU A 223 -20.89 -5.32 17.15
CA GLU A 223 -20.58 -5.83 18.50
C GLU A 223 -19.08 -6.12 18.63
N GLU A 224 -18.57 -6.01 19.85
CA GLU A 224 -17.19 -6.43 20.17
C GLU A 224 -17.04 -7.93 19.86
N TYR A 225 -15.91 -8.29 19.25
CA TYR A 225 -15.62 -9.70 18.98
C TYR A 225 -15.20 -10.40 20.29
N LYS A 226 -15.95 -11.41 20.71
CA LYS A 226 -15.74 -12.12 21.98
C LYS A 226 -15.07 -13.51 21.83
N GLY A 227 -14.60 -13.82 20.60
CA GLY A 227 -14.14 -15.17 20.29
C GLY A 227 -15.31 -16.15 20.04
N ALA A 228 -15.01 -17.25 19.39
CA ALA A 228 -15.95 -18.36 19.25
C ALA A 228 -15.80 -19.32 20.43
#